data_164bd5c2e41cab5ae39e212a70d7836a
#
_entry.id   164bd5c2e41cab5ae39e212a70d7836a
#
_cell.length_a   1.000
_cell.length_b   1.000
_cell.length_c   1.000
_cell.angle_alpha   90.00
_cell.angle_beta   90.00
_cell.angle_gamma   90.00
#
_symmetry.space_group_name_H-M   'P 1'
#
loop_
_entity.id
_entity.type
_entity.pdbx_description
1 polymer ?
#
loop_
_entity_poly.entity_id
_entity_poly.type
_entity_poly.pdbx_seq_one_letter_code
_entity_poly.pdbx_strand_id
1 'polypeptide(L)'
;MSMSMNQLGIVKRNIVRADKAAVEKLSRFGVATIHEAMGRVGLMKPYMRPIYTGAHMCGTAVTVLLHPGDNWMMHVVAEQLQPGDVVIAACTADNTDGFFGDLLATSFKARGAMGLVIEGGCRDIKDLTAMQFPVFSRAISAKGTIKATIGSVNIPVVCAGVSVNPGDVVIADDDGVVVVQAAVAMQVVDAAEARESLEAEKRAKLAAGVLGLDMYNMREPLAKAGLKYID
;
A
#
# COMPACT_ATOMS: atom_id res chain seq x y z
N MET A 1 10.24 -28.55 13.46
CA MET A 1 9.62 -28.03 12.22
C MET A 1 10.75 -27.59 11.30
N SER A 2 11.00 -28.33 10.21
CA SER A 2 11.98 -27.94 9.20
C SER A 2 11.46 -26.70 8.46
N MET A 3 12.10 -25.56 8.62
CA MET A 3 11.89 -24.40 7.72
C MET A 3 12.38 -24.82 6.34
N SER A 4 11.46 -25.05 5.42
CA SER A 4 11.79 -25.17 3.99
C SER A 4 12.33 -23.82 3.52
N MET A 5 13.63 -23.72 3.32
CA MET A 5 14.32 -22.50 2.88
C MET A 5 14.09 -22.16 1.40
N ASN A 6 13.26 -22.90 0.67
CA ASN A 6 13.04 -22.66 -0.75
C ASN A 6 11.55 -22.46 -1.04
N GLN A 7 11.11 -21.20 -1.03
CA GLN A 7 9.72 -20.83 -1.33
C GLN A 7 9.54 -20.37 -2.79
N LEU A 8 10.48 -20.65 -3.69
CA LEU A 8 10.34 -20.37 -5.12
C LEU A 8 9.53 -21.49 -5.81
N GLY A 9 8.70 -21.10 -6.77
CA GLY A 9 7.85 -22.01 -7.52
C GLY A 9 6.58 -22.45 -6.78
N ILE A 10 6.14 -21.71 -5.77
CA ILE A 10 4.93 -22.04 -4.99
C ILE A 10 3.80 -21.08 -5.34
N VAL A 11 2.61 -21.64 -5.57
CA VAL A 11 1.34 -20.89 -5.65
C VAL A 11 0.40 -21.42 -4.57
N LYS A 12 0.10 -20.60 -3.56
CA LYS A 12 -0.93 -20.93 -2.57
C LYS A 12 -2.29 -20.43 -3.09
N ARG A 13 -3.18 -21.35 -3.43
CA ARG A 13 -4.48 -21.01 -4.04
C ARG A 13 -5.50 -20.45 -3.05
N ASN A 14 -5.47 -20.94 -1.82
CA ASN A 14 -6.45 -20.55 -0.80
C ASN A 14 -5.74 -19.75 0.28
N ILE A 15 -6.01 -18.45 0.34
CA ILE A 15 -5.54 -17.55 1.40
C ILE A 15 -6.73 -17.14 2.28
N VAL A 16 -6.44 -16.90 3.55
CA VAL A 16 -7.40 -16.29 4.47
C VAL A 16 -7.33 -14.78 4.24
N ARG A 17 -8.43 -14.19 3.78
CA ARG A 17 -8.54 -12.74 3.57
C ARG A 17 -9.01 -12.06 4.85
N ALA A 18 -8.65 -10.79 5.02
CA ALA A 18 -9.18 -9.96 6.09
C ALA A 18 -10.71 -9.87 6.03
N ASP A 19 -11.31 -9.59 7.17
CA ASP A 19 -12.75 -9.37 7.27
C ASP A 19 -13.23 -8.26 6.34
N LYS A 20 -14.27 -8.53 5.54
CA LYS A 20 -14.79 -7.58 4.56
C LYS A 20 -15.29 -6.28 5.19
N ALA A 21 -15.91 -6.36 6.38
CA ALA A 21 -16.40 -5.16 7.06
C ALA A 21 -15.24 -4.28 7.53
N ALA A 22 -14.12 -4.89 7.96
CA ALA A 22 -12.91 -4.15 8.29
C ALA A 22 -12.31 -3.47 7.06
N VAL A 23 -12.19 -4.18 5.93
CA VAL A 23 -11.69 -3.61 4.66
C VAL A 23 -12.57 -2.44 4.20
N GLU A 24 -13.89 -2.60 4.22
CA GLU A 24 -14.84 -1.55 3.83
C GLU A 24 -14.75 -0.31 4.73
N LYS A 25 -14.60 -0.49 6.05
CA LYS A 25 -14.39 0.63 6.96
C LYS A 25 -13.04 1.32 6.75
N LEU A 26 -11.96 0.54 6.63
CA LEU A 26 -10.61 1.07 6.40
C LEU A 26 -10.53 1.88 5.08
N SER A 27 -11.30 1.52 4.06
CA SER A 27 -11.31 2.24 2.78
C SER A 27 -11.77 3.71 2.87
N ARG A 28 -12.36 4.11 3.99
CA ARG A 28 -12.86 5.48 4.23
C ARG A 28 -11.80 6.41 4.78
N PHE A 29 -10.69 5.86 5.27
CA PHE A 29 -9.60 6.63 5.88
C PHE A 29 -8.43 6.80 4.92
N GLY A 30 -7.77 7.96 4.98
CA GLY A 30 -6.51 8.19 4.29
C GLY A 30 -5.35 7.43 4.92
N VAL A 31 -4.31 7.18 4.11
CA VAL A 31 -3.08 6.49 4.53
C VAL A 31 -2.46 7.13 5.76
N ALA A 32 -2.40 8.47 5.84
CA ALA A 32 -1.84 9.18 6.97
C ALA A 32 -2.60 8.89 8.29
N THR A 33 -3.93 8.89 8.26
CA THR A 33 -4.79 8.59 9.43
C THR A 33 -4.56 7.17 9.92
N ILE A 34 -4.54 6.19 9.00
CA ILE A 34 -4.32 4.78 9.34
C ILE A 34 -2.91 4.56 9.90
N HIS A 35 -1.88 5.13 9.27
CA HIS A 35 -0.50 5.02 9.73
C HIS A 35 -0.32 5.57 11.15
N GLU A 36 -0.91 6.72 11.44
CA GLU A 36 -0.88 7.29 12.78
C GLU A 36 -1.70 6.45 13.79
N ALA A 37 -2.87 5.92 13.39
CA ALA A 37 -3.69 5.04 14.23
C ALA A 37 -2.97 3.73 14.61
N MET A 38 -2.08 3.26 13.73
CA MET A 38 -1.24 2.07 13.95
C MET A 38 0.04 2.35 14.76
N GLY A 39 0.24 3.57 15.27
CA GLY A 39 1.48 3.94 15.98
C GLY A 39 2.69 4.09 15.05
N ARG A 40 2.46 4.50 13.81
CA ARG A 40 3.46 4.81 12.79
C ARG A 40 4.25 3.61 12.29
N VAL A 41 3.56 2.49 12.08
CA VAL A 41 4.13 1.28 11.47
C VAL A 41 3.38 0.93 10.16
N GLY A 42 3.93 0.01 9.36
CA GLY A 42 3.28 -0.50 8.16
C GLY A 42 3.32 0.41 6.93
N LEU A 43 3.95 1.60 7.00
CA LEU A 43 4.08 2.50 5.86
C LEU A 43 5.24 2.07 4.95
N MET A 44 4.96 1.92 3.67
CA MET A 44 5.98 1.63 2.66
C MET A 44 6.91 2.83 2.45
N LYS A 45 8.12 2.57 1.96
CA LYS A 45 9.11 3.64 1.65
C LYS A 45 8.53 4.68 0.69
N PRO A 46 8.88 5.97 0.86
CA PRO A 46 8.24 7.09 0.18
C PRO A 46 8.45 7.16 -1.34
N TYR A 47 9.28 6.31 -1.91
CA TYR A 47 9.37 6.18 -3.35
C TYR A 47 8.18 5.44 -3.98
N MET A 48 7.40 4.71 -3.17
CA MET A 48 6.19 4.03 -3.64
C MET A 48 5.08 5.06 -3.80
N ARG A 49 4.85 5.50 -5.05
CA ARG A 49 3.92 6.58 -5.38
C ARG A 49 2.90 6.16 -6.42
N PRO A 50 1.71 6.76 -6.41
CA PRO A 50 0.74 6.55 -7.46
C PRO A 50 1.25 7.08 -8.80
N ILE A 51 0.87 6.41 -9.88
CA ILE A 51 1.23 6.83 -11.24
C ILE A 51 0.39 8.00 -11.77
N TYR A 52 -0.70 8.34 -11.08
CA TYR A 52 -1.52 9.53 -11.33
C TYR A 52 -2.12 10.04 -10.02
N THR A 53 -2.31 11.35 -9.93
CA THR A 53 -2.88 12.02 -8.75
C THR A 53 -4.34 11.62 -8.51
N GLY A 54 -4.71 11.45 -7.25
CA GLY A 54 -6.05 11.03 -6.83
C GLY A 54 -6.29 9.52 -6.96
N ALA A 55 -5.25 8.73 -7.27
CA ALA A 55 -5.36 7.28 -7.20
C ALA A 55 -5.62 6.85 -5.76
N HIS A 56 -6.65 6.04 -5.55
CA HIS A 56 -6.99 5.48 -4.25
C HIS A 56 -7.38 4.02 -4.40
N MET A 57 -6.94 3.19 -3.48
CA MET A 57 -7.39 1.80 -3.38
C MET A 57 -7.35 1.30 -1.94
N CYS A 58 -8.25 0.38 -1.64
CA CYS A 58 -8.23 -0.43 -0.42
C CYS A 58 -8.65 -1.84 -0.78
N GLY A 59 -7.98 -2.85 -0.24
CA GLY A 59 -8.34 -4.24 -0.49
C GLY A 59 -7.42 -5.23 0.21
N THR A 60 -7.66 -6.50 -0.07
CA THR A 60 -6.90 -7.61 0.51
C THR A 60 -5.66 -7.93 -0.31
N ALA A 61 -4.51 -8.08 0.33
CA ALA A 61 -3.24 -8.38 -0.33
C ALA A 61 -3.22 -9.79 -0.95
N VAL A 62 -2.98 -9.83 -2.25
CA VAL A 62 -2.53 -11.02 -2.99
C VAL A 62 -1.09 -10.77 -3.39
N THR A 63 -0.16 -11.52 -2.83
CA THR A 63 1.26 -11.27 -2.99
C THR A 63 1.86 -12.05 -4.15
N VAL A 64 2.82 -11.45 -4.85
CA VAL A 64 3.62 -12.11 -5.88
C VAL A 64 5.09 -11.75 -5.74
N LEU A 65 5.94 -12.75 -5.77
CA LEU A 65 7.39 -12.59 -5.79
C LEU A 65 7.88 -12.74 -7.24
N LEU A 66 8.53 -11.70 -7.75
CA LEU A 66 9.06 -11.59 -9.11
C LEU A 66 10.56 -11.76 -9.13
N HIS A 67 11.08 -12.23 -10.27
CA HIS A 67 12.50 -12.14 -10.60
C HIS A 67 12.77 -10.82 -11.34
N PRO A 68 13.92 -10.13 -11.11
CA PRO A 68 14.28 -8.92 -11.83
C PRO A 68 14.20 -9.07 -13.35
N GLY A 69 13.50 -8.15 -14.02
CA GLY A 69 13.33 -8.17 -15.48
C GLY A 69 12.38 -9.23 -16.02
N ASP A 70 11.61 -9.92 -15.18
CA ASP A 70 10.72 -11.00 -15.59
C ASP A 70 9.31 -10.83 -14.99
N ASN A 71 8.29 -10.75 -15.84
CA ASN A 71 6.90 -10.59 -15.40
C ASN A 71 6.02 -11.84 -15.55
N TRP A 72 6.61 -13.00 -15.70
CA TRP A 72 5.85 -14.25 -15.88
C TRP A 72 4.86 -14.49 -14.75
N MET A 73 5.30 -14.25 -13.50
CA MET A 73 4.45 -14.45 -12.32
C MET A 73 3.29 -13.45 -12.22
N MET A 74 3.33 -12.32 -12.91
CA MET A 74 2.18 -11.40 -13.02
C MET A 74 1.01 -12.04 -13.78
N HIS A 75 1.28 -12.92 -14.72
CA HIS A 75 0.22 -13.71 -15.38
C HIS A 75 -0.30 -14.83 -14.47
N VAL A 76 0.57 -15.43 -13.64
CA VAL A 76 0.16 -16.48 -12.69
C VAL A 76 -0.70 -15.92 -11.57
N VAL A 77 -0.34 -14.75 -11.00
CA VAL A 77 -1.13 -14.13 -9.93
C VAL A 77 -2.55 -13.78 -10.38
N ALA A 78 -2.76 -13.48 -11.67
CA ALA A 78 -4.08 -13.19 -12.21
C ALA A 78 -5.10 -14.33 -11.99
N GLU A 79 -4.65 -15.58 -11.95
CA GLU A 79 -5.54 -16.73 -11.65
C GLU A 79 -6.06 -16.74 -10.20
N GLN A 80 -5.31 -16.12 -9.28
CA GLN A 80 -5.60 -16.17 -7.85
C GLN A 80 -6.48 -15.01 -7.39
N LEU A 81 -6.70 -14.01 -8.24
CA LEU A 81 -7.43 -12.79 -7.91
C LEU A 81 -8.93 -13.04 -7.72
N GLN A 82 -9.48 -12.38 -6.73
CA GLN A 82 -10.90 -12.27 -6.43
C GLN A 82 -11.31 -10.79 -6.32
N PRO A 83 -12.59 -10.45 -6.48
CA PRO A 83 -13.05 -9.08 -6.29
C PRO A 83 -12.68 -8.53 -4.91
N GLY A 84 -12.07 -7.34 -4.91
CA GLY A 84 -11.58 -6.68 -3.70
C GLY A 84 -10.11 -6.94 -3.36
N ASP A 85 -9.39 -7.71 -4.16
CA ASP A 85 -7.96 -7.94 -3.96
C ASP A 85 -7.10 -6.77 -4.48
N VAL A 86 -5.99 -6.52 -3.79
CA VAL A 86 -4.89 -5.65 -4.22
C VAL A 86 -3.64 -6.51 -4.43
N VAL A 87 -3.02 -6.41 -5.60
CA VAL A 87 -1.78 -7.15 -5.87
C VAL A 87 -0.59 -6.44 -5.26
N ILE A 88 0.24 -7.17 -4.52
CA ILE A 88 1.52 -6.71 -3.98
C ILE A 88 2.63 -7.47 -4.68
N ALA A 89 3.33 -6.79 -5.57
CA ALA A 89 4.40 -7.36 -6.37
C ALA A 89 5.77 -6.92 -5.81
N ALA A 90 6.46 -7.85 -5.16
CA ALA A 90 7.83 -7.68 -4.69
C ALA A 90 8.80 -8.32 -5.66
N CYS A 91 10.01 -7.78 -5.75
CA CYS A 91 11.09 -8.30 -6.57
C CYS A 91 12.23 -8.85 -5.71
N THR A 92 12.90 -9.93 -6.14
CA THR A 92 14.01 -10.53 -5.40
C THR A 92 15.26 -9.65 -5.35
N ALA A 93 15.35 -8.65 -6.22
CA ALA A 93 16.39 -7.62 -6.21
C ALA A 93 15.86 -6.35 -6.87
N ASP A 94 16.56 -5.23 -6.67
CA ASP A 94 16.23 -3.93 -7.24
C ASP A 94 16.11 -3.98 -8.76
N ASN A 95 14.95 -3.55 -9.27
CA ASN A 95 14.69 -3.45 -10.70
C ASN A 95 13.64 -2.35 -10.96
N THR A 96 13.77 -1.67 -12.09
CA THR A 96 12.86 -0.60 -12.53
C THR A 96 12.26 -0.85 -13.91
N ASP A 97 12.40 -2.08 -14.45
CA ASP A 97 11.80 -2.43 -15.73
C ASP A 97 10.27 -2.38 -15.68
N GLY A 98 9.62 -2.18 -16.81
CA GLY A 98 8.17 -2.07 -16.91
C GLY A 98 7.47 -3.44 -16.86
N PHE A 99 7.31 -4.00 -15.68
CA PHE A 99 6.65 -5.30 -15.45
C PHE A 99 5.16 -5.30 -15.76
N PHE A 100 4.52 -4.15 -15.62
CA PHE A 100 3.06 -4.00 -15.67
C PHE A 100 2.66 -2.89 -16.63
N GLY A 101 1.59 -3.14 -17.38
CA GLY A 101 1.01 -2.20 -18.33
C GLY A 101 -0.47 -2.50 -18.54
N ASP A 102 -1.07 -1.89 -19.56
CA ASP A 102 -2.51 -1.90 -19.84
C ASP A 102 -3.12 -3.30 -20.00
N LEU A 103 -2.45 -4.22 -20.68
CA LEU A 103 -2.95 -5.59 -20.89
C LEU A 103 -3.08 -6.37 -19.58
N LEU A 104 -2.09 -6.27 -18.70
CA LEU A 104 -2.16 -6.90 -17.38
C LEU A 104 -3.22 -6.22 -16.50
N ALA A 105 -3.32 -4.89 -16.56
CA ALA A 105 -4.35 -4.13 -15.85
C ALA A 105 -5.75 -4.52 -16.31
N THR A 106 -5.97 -4.70 -17.61
CA THR A 106 -7.23 -5.20 -18.17
C THR A 106 -7.57 -6.57 -17.60
N SER A 107 -6.59 -7.47 -17.54
CA SER A 107 -6.78 -8.81 -16.95
C SER A 107 -7.11 -8.74 -15.45
N PHE A 108 -6.38 -7.93 -14.68
CA PHE A 108 -6.59 -7.77 -13.25
C PHE A 108 -7.96 -7.15 -12.94
N LYS A 109 -8.33 -6.09 -13.68
CA LYS A 109 -9.64 -5.42 -13.55
C LYS A 109 -10.79 -6.37 -13.85
N ALA A 110 -10.66 -7.22 -14.87
CA ALA A 110 -11.66 -8.24 -15.20
C ALA A 110 -11.84 -9.29 -14.09
N ARG A 111 -10.84 -9.48 -13.23
CA ARG A 111 -10.90 -10.32 -12.02
C ARG A 111 -11.37 -9.59 -10.78
N GLY A 112 -11.67 -8.30 -10.88
CA GLY A 112 -12.12 -7.47 -9.77
C GLY A 112 -11.02 -6.98 -8.84
N ALA A 113 -9.75 -7.00 -9.26
CA ALA A 113 -8.66 -6.39 -8.50
C ALA A 113 -8.86 -4.88 -8.38
N MET A 114 -8.57 -4.35 -7.20
CA MET A 114 -8.70 -2.93 -6.86
C MET A 114 -7.49 -2.11 -7.32
N GLY A 115 -6.35 -2.74 -7.54
CA GLY A 115 -5.14 -2.08 -7.99
C GLY A 115 -3.88 -2.90 -7.75
N LEU A 116 -2.73 -2.24 -7.92
CA LEU A 116 -1.40 -2.84 -7.83
C LEU A 116 -0.45 -1.96 -7.03
N VAL A 117 0.33 -2.58 -6.14
CA VAL A 117 1.58 -2.03 -5.61
C VAL A 117 2.73 -2.86 -6.15
N ILE A 118 3.71 -2.23 -6.80
CA ILE A 118 4.83 -2.95 -7.39
C ILE A 118 6.18 -2.32 -7.05
N GLU A 119 7.07 -3.07 -6.42
CA GLU A 119 8.47 -2.69 -6.20
C GLU A 119 9.30 -2.92 -7.48
N GLY A 120 8.83 -2.33 -8.54
CA GLY A 120 9.37 -2.38 -9.89
C GLY A 120 8.81 -1.22 -10.70
N GLY A 121 9.01 -1.25 -12.02
CA GLY A 121 8.45 -0.26 -12.91
C GLY A 121 7.12 -0.67 -13.52
N CYS A 122 6.37 0.32 -13.97
CA CYS A 122 5.20 0.15 -14.83
C CYS A 122 5.30 1.03 -16.07
N ARG A 123 4.47 0.75 -17.06
CA ARG A 123 4.38 1.47 -18.34
C ARG A 123 2.92 1.70 -18.73
N ASP A 124 2.69 2.27 -19.90
CA ASP A 124 1.34 2.52 -20.44
C ASP A 124 0.50 3.43 -19.52
N ILE A 125 1.16 4.45 -18.93
CA ILE A 125 0.58 5.32 -17.88
C ILE A 125 -0.69 6.02 -18.35
N LYS A 126 -0.72 6.47 -19.61
CA LYS A 126 -1.90 7.12 -20.20
C LYS A 126 -3.11 6.17 -20.17
N ASP A 127 -2.91 4.92 -20.54
CA ASP A 127 -3.98 3.93 -20.64
C ASP A 127 -4.42 3.48 -19.23
N LEU A 128 -3.48 3.24 -18.32
CA LEU A 128 -3.76 2.93 -16.91
C LEU A 128 -4.55 4.06 -16.24
N THR A 129 -4.20 5.32 -16.52
CA THR A 129 -4.93 6.50 -16.02
C THR A 129 -6.34 6.56 -16.60
N ALA A 130 -6.49 6.37 -17.91
CA ALA A 130 -7.81 6.33 -18.55
C ALA A 130 -8.70 5.19 -18.04
N MET A 131 -8.11 4.04 -17.70
CA MET A 131 -8.81 2.92 -17.07
C MET A 131 -9.19 3.18 -15.62
N GLN A 132 -8.66 4.23 -14.99
CA GLN A 132 -8.76 4.49 -13.55
C GLN A 132 -8.35 3.25 -12.74
N PHE A 133 -7.27 2.57 -13.15
CA PHE A 133 -6.72 1.44 -12.44
C PHE A 133 -5.55 1.90 -11.57
N PRO A 134 -5.69 1.94 -10.23
CA PRO A 134 -4.65 2.43 -9.34
C PRO A 134 -3.39 1.57 -9.40
N VAL A 135 -2.26 2.19 -9.69
CA VAL A 135 -0.94 1.56 -9.64
C VAL A 135 -0.01 2.43 -8.81
N PHE A 136 0.61 1.82 -7.82
CA PHE A 136 1.67 2.42 -7.02
C PHE A 136 2.96 1.71 -7.37
N SER A 137 3.92 2.43 -7.90
CA SER A 137 5.14 1.83 -8.43
C SER A 137 6.41 2.55 -7.95
N ARG A 138 7.51 1.82 -7.98
CA ARG A 138 8.84 2.37 -7.72
C ARG A 138 9.31 3.29 -8.85
N ALA A 139 8.90 2.98 -10.10
CA ALA A 139 9.36 3.69 -11.28
C ALA A 139 8.32 3.62 -12.42
N ILE A 140 8.46 4.55 -13.35
CA ILE A 140 7.82 4.48 -14.67
C ILE A 140 8.92 4.18 -15.69
N SER A 141 8.78 3.09 -16.45
CA SER A 141 9.79 2.65 -17.42
C SER A 141 9.15 1.92 -18.58
N ALA A 142 9.49 2.32 -19.80
CA ALA A 142 9.06 1.65 -21.01
C ALA A 142 9.83 0.32 -21.28
N LYS A 143 10.91 0.05 -20.54
CA LYS A 143 11.71 -1.14 -20.72
C LYS A 143 10.89 -2.40 -20.44
N GLY A 144 10.69 -3.25 -21.43
CA GLY A 144 9.94 -4.49 -21.32
C GLY A 144 10.69 -5.56 -20.52
N THR A 145 9.94 -6.56 -20.09
CA THR A 145 10.41 -7.72 -19.33
C THR A 145 10.29 -9.00 -20.16
N ILE A 146 10.99 -10.05 -19.73
CA ILE A 146 10.90 -11.40 -20.29
C ILE A 146 9.89 -12.26 -19.51
N LYS A 147 9.73 -13.52 -19.90
CA LYS A 147 8.91 -14.56 -19.26
C LYS A 147 9.67 -15.88 -19.27
N ALA A 148 10.54 -16.06 -18.28
CA ALA A 148 11.46 -17.21 -18.26
C ALA A 148 11.72 -17.78 -16.86
N THR A 149 11.53 -16.97 -15.80
CA THR A 149 11.93 -17.35 -14.44
C THR A 149 10.72 -17.42 -13.53
N ILE A 150 10.57 -18.56 -12.84
CA ILE A 150 9.52 -18.74 -11.85
C ILE A 150 9.81 -17.93 -10.58
N GLY A 151 8.76 -17.39 -9.99
CA GLY A 151 8.71 -16.83 -8.64
C GLY A 151 7.68 -17.56 -7.82
N SER A 152 6.93 -16.86 -6.97
CA SER A 152 5.88 -17.48 -6.14
C SER A 152 4.68 -16.53 -5.97
N VAL A 153 3.52 -17.10 -5.66
CA VAL A 153 2.28 -16.35 -5.41
C VAL A 153 1.71 -16.73 -4.05
N ASN A 154 1.17 -15.74 -3.35
CA ASN A 154 0.56 -15.91 -2.04
C ASN A 154 1.52 -16.50 -0.98
N ILE A 155 2.77 -16.04 -1.00
CA ILE A 155 3.73 -16.20 0.09
C ILE A 155 3.98 -14.86 0.76
N PRO A 156 4.44 -14.80 2.02
CA PRO A 156 4.91 -13.55 2.61
C PRO A 156 6.03 -12.93 1.78
N VAL A 157 5.95 -11.62 1.56
CA VAL A 157 6.96 -10.84 0.81
C VAL A 157 7.35 -9.59 1.57
N VAL A 158 8.49 -9.02 1.24
CA VAL A 158 8.87 -7.66 1.65
C VAL A 158 8.76 -6.76 0.43
N CYS A 159 7.91 -5.75 0.51
CA CYS A 159 7.70 -4.76 -0.55
C CYS A 159 7.95 -3.36 0.00
N ALA A 160 8.82 -2.60 -0.61
CA ALA A 160 9.20 -1.25 -0.17
C ALA A 160 9.49 -1.15 1.35
N GLY A 161 10.16 -2.16 1.90
CA GLY A 161 10.57 -2.23 3.30
C GLY A 161 9.50 -2.70 4.29
N VAL A 162 8.30 -3.03 3.83
CA VAL A 162 7.21 -3.56 4.66
C VAL A 162 7.00 -5.05 4.38
N SER A 163 6.89 -5.85 5.44
CA SER A 163 6.47 -7.25 5.34
C SER A 163 4.96 -7.30 5.07
N VAL A 164 4.56 -8.02 4.04
CA VAL A 164 3.16 -8.19 3.63
C VAL A 164 2.84 -9.68 3.58
N ASN A 165 1.85 -10.11 4.33
CA ASN A 165 1.32 -11.46 4.24
C ASN A 165 0.12 -11.49 3.29
N PRO A 166 -0.08 -12.59 2.57
CA PRO A 166 -1.33 -12.80 1.85
C PRO A 166 -2.52 -12.66 2.82
N GLY A 167 -3.50 -11.84 2.44
CA GLY A 167 -4.67 -11.58 3.28
C GLY A 167 -4.63 -10.30 4.11
N ASP A 168 -3.48 -9.65 4.27
CA ASP A 168 -3.38 -8.33 4.92
C ASP A 168 -4.18 -7.27 4.16
N VAL A 169 -4.57 -6.18 4.83
CA VAL A 169 -5.28 -5.08 4.18
C VAL A 169 -4.26 -4.05 3.69
N VAL A 170 -4.43 -3.63 2.45
CA VAL A 170 -3.61 -2.58 1.83
C VAL A 170 -4.46 -1.38 1.55
N ILE A 171 -4.01 -0.22 2.00
CA ILE A 171 -4.63 1.08 1.71
C ILE A 171 -3.58 1.96 1.06
N ALA A 172 -3.97 2.65 -0.01
CA ALA A 172 -3.06 3.51 -0.75
C ALA A 172 -3.78 4.74 -1.30
N ASP A 173 -3.13 5.89 -1.20
CA ASP A 173 -3.55 7.18 -1.74
C ASP A 173 -2.33 8.04 -2.14
N ASP A 174 -2.53 9.33 -2.41
CA ASP A 174 -1.46 10.25 -2.80
C ASP A 174 -0.34 10.37 -1.73
N ASP A 175 -0.62 10.05 -0.46
CA ASP A 175 0.37 10.06 0.62
C ASP A 175 1.27 8.81 0.64
N GLY A 176 0.86 7.72 0.01
CA GLY A 176 1.64 6.50 -0.12
C GLY A 176 0.83 5.22 0.03
N VAL A 177 1.48 4.20 0.63
CA VAL A 177 0.89 2.86 0.82
C VAL A 177 1.12 2.40 2.26
N VAL A 178 0.06 1.99 2.94
CA VAL A 178 0.12 1.40 4.29
C VAL A 178 -0.49 0.00 4.28
N VAL A 179 0.12 -0.89 5.06
CA VAL A 179 -0.33 -2.29 5.21
C VAL A 179 -0.78 -2.51 6.64
N VAL A 180 -1.99 -3.02 6.78
CA VAL A 180 -2.62 -3.41 8.06
C VAL A 180 -2.69 -4.93 8.12
N GLN A 181 -2.12 -5.53 9.16
CA GLN A 181 -2.23 -6.97 9.35
C GLN A 181 -3.70 -7.39 9.51
N ALA A 182 -4.10 -8.44 8.81
CA ALA A 182 -5.48 -8.92 8.83
C ALA A 182 -6.02 -9.17 10.25
N ALA A 183 -5.17 -9.70 11.15
CA ALA A 183 -5.54 -10.04 12.51
C ALA A 183 -5.95 -8.84 13.39
N VAL A 184 -5.49 -7.62 13.07
CA VAL A 184 -5.75 -6.40 13.84
C VAL A 184 -6.57 -5.37 13.07
N ALA A 185 -7.05 -5.70 11.87
CA ALA A 185 -7.72 -4.76 10.97
C ALA A 185 -8.90 -4.02 11.64
N MET A 186 -9.74 -4.72 12.39
CA MET A 186 -10.87 -4.08 13.08
C MET A 186 -10.41 -3.17 14.23
N GLN A 187 -9.35 -3.53 14.96
CA GLN A 187 -8.78 -2.68 16.01
C GLN A 187 -8.22 -1.37 15.43
N VAL A 188 -7.65 -1.45 14.22
CA VAL A 188 -7.16 -0.26 13.49
C VAL A 188 -8.33 0.61 13.03
N VAL A 189 -9.47 0.02 12.63
CA VAL A 189 -10.69 0.79 12.35
C VAL A 189 -11.10 1.63 13.55
N ASP A 190 -11.22 1.00 14.72
CA ASP A 190 -11.66 1.70 15.95
C ASP A 190 -10.70 2.85 16.33
N ALA A 191 -9.40 2.60 16.19
CA ALA A 191 -8.37 3.61 16.44
C ALA A 191 -8.40 4.76 15.41
N ALA A 192 -8.67 4.47 14.13
CA ALA A 192 -8.77 5.46 13.07
C ALA A 192 -10.04 6.34 13.25
N GLU A 193 -11.18 5.75 13.59
CA GLU A 193 -12.43 6.49 13.90
C GLU A 193 -12.24 7.45 15.07
N ALA A 194 -11.61 6.98 16.15
CA ALA A 194 -11.32 7.82 17.31
C ALA A 194 -10.38 8.98 16.96
N ARG A 195 -9.35 8.69 16.15
CA ARG A 195 -8.39 9.71 15.70
C ARG A 195 -9.06 10.76 14.82
N GLU A 196 -9.85 10.37 13.84
CA GLU A 196 -10.54 11.30 12.93
C GLU A 196 -11.46 12.26 13.71
N SER A 197 -12.17 11.75 14.72
CA SER A 197 -12.99 12.58 15.59
C SER A 197 -12.16 13.64 16.34
N LEU A 198 -11.02 13.24 16.93
CA LEU A 198 -10.09 14.17 17.60
C LEU A 198 -9.49 15.19 16.63
N GLU A 199 -9.18 14.79 15.41
CA GLU A 199 -8.65 15.70 14.38
C GLU A 199 -9.70 16.70 13.90
N ALA A 200 -10.95 16.30 13.80
CA ALA A 200 -12.07 17.21 13.47
C ALA A 200 -12.22 18.32 14.53
N GLU A 201 -12.16 17.97 15.82
CA GLU A 201 -12.18 18.97 16.91
C GLU A 201 -10.99 19.94 16.85
N LYS A 202 -9.79 19.40 16.64
CA LYS A 202 -8.57 20.21 16.52
C LYS A 202 -8.65 21.15 15.31
N ARG A 203 -9.11 20.65 14.17
CA ARG A 203 -9.29 21.44 12.95
C ARG A 203 -10.25 22.60 13.16
N ALA A 204 -11.35 22.36 13.87
CA ALA A 204 -12.33 23.42 14.21
C ALA A 204 -11.68 24.51 15.09
N LYS A 205 -10.90 24.14 16.12
CA LYS A 205 -10.18 25.10 16.97
C LYS A 205 -9.15 25.91 16.17
N LEU A 206 -8.36 25.24 15.33
CA LEU A 206 -7.36 25.90 14.47
C LEU A 206 -8.03 26.86 13.47
N ALA A 207 -9.15 26.45 12.86
CA ALA A 207 -9.93 27.29 11.97
C ALA A 207 -10.54 28.52 12.68
N ALA A 208 -10.83 28.42 13.97
CA ALA A 208 -11.27 29.52 14.81
C ALA A 208 -10.11 30.44 15.28
N GLY A 209 -8.89 30.21 14.82
CA GLY A 209 -7.71 31.05 15.13
C GLY A 209 -6.93 30.63 16.37
N VAL A 210 -7.27 29.51 17.02
CA VAL A 210 -6.47 28.97 18.11
C VAL A 210 -5.12 28.51 17.57
N LEU A 211 -4.02 28.97 18.16
CA LEU A 211 -2.69 28.58 17.74
C LEU A 211 -2.35 27.15 18.18
N GLY A 212 -1.73 26.38 17.31
CA GLY A 212 -1.23 25.04 17.65
C GLY A 212 -0.27 25.05 18.84
N LEU A 213 0.53 26.11 18.98
CA LEU A 213 1.41 26.33 20.14
C LEU A 213 0.67 26.28 21.48
N ASP A 214 -0.54 26.83 21.54
CA ASP A 214 -1.37 26.88 22.74
C ASP A 214 -2.17 25.56 22.90
N MET A 215 -2.76 25.08 21.81
CA MET A 215 -3.55 23.86 21.81
C MET A 215 -2.74 22.61 22.22
N TYR A 216 -1.47 22.57 21.86
CA TYR A 216 -0.57 21.46 22.20
C TYR A 216 0.35 21.77 23.39
N ASN A 217 0.15 22.88 24.12
CA ASN A 217 0.96 23.30 25.27
C ASN A 217 2.46 23.37 24.97
N MET A 218 2.83 23.88 23.78
CA MET A 218 4.22 23.88 23.32
C MET A 218 5.06 25.05 23.82
N ARG A 219 4.47 26.13 24.33
CA ARG A 219 5.21 27.37 24.68
C ARG A 219 6.21 27.16 25.78
N GLU A 220 5.82 26.50 26.87
CA GLU A 220 6.72 26.25 28.00
C GLU A 220 7.89 25.31 27.60
N PRO A 221 7.68 24.16 26.95
CA PRO A 221 8.78 23.34 26.43
C PRO A 221 9.71 24.09 25.49
N LEU A 222 9.19 24.94 24.60
CA LEU A 222 10.01 25.73 23.68
C LEU A 222 10.85 26.77 24.41
N ALA A 223 10.30 27.47 25.40
CA ALA A 223 11.06 28.40 26.23
C ALA A 223 12.19 27.70 27.03
N LYS A 224 11.90 26.52 27.59
CA LYS A 224 12.92 25.68 28.25
C LYS A 224 14.02 25.22 27.30
N ALA A 225 13.67 24.96 26.03
CA ALA A 225 14.63 24.62 24.99
C ALA A 225 15.45 25.82 24.48
N GLY A 226 15.17 27.03 24.97
CA GLY A 226 15.95 28.23 24.65
C GLY A 226 15.41 29.09 23.52
N LEU A 227 14.14 28.85 23.04
CA LEU A 227 13.50 29.74 22.08
C LEU A 227 13.30 31.14 22.66
N LYS A 228 13.76 32.17 21.94
CA LYS A 228 13.60 33.57 22.28
C LYS A 228 12.90 34.31 21.16
N TYR A 229 11.97 35.19 21.53
CA TYR A 229 11.38 36.16 20.62
C TYR A 229 12.20 37.45 20.72
N ILE A 230 12.55 38.05 19.60
CA ILE A 230 13.33 39.29 19.48
C ILE A 230 12.46 40.29 18.71
N ASP A 231 12.24 41.50 19.30
CA ASP A 231 11.51 42.60 18.68
C ASP A 231 12.43 43.41 17.75
#